data_80acc9a7819ff8cc6eb24d4d5844e15f
#
_entry.id   80acc9a7819ff8cc6eb24d4d5844e15f
#
_cell.length_a   1.000
_cell.length_b   1.000
_cell.length_c   1.000
_cell.angle_alpha   90.00
_cell.angle_beta   90.00
_cell.angle_gamma   90.00
#
_symmetry.space_group_name_H-M   'P 1'
#
loop_
_entity.id
_entity.type
_entity.pdbx_description
1 polymer ?
#
loop_
_entity_poly.entity_id
_entity_poly.type
_entity_poly.pdbx_seq_one_letter_code
_entity_poly.pdbx_strand_id
1 'polypeptide(L)'
;GANIFFDYSFDDAHQRNGAGIEAISSVFDLRANYYDATSGIQTLGDGSTEEALDGWDARLDYHLPLAYDVNVFAGIFEFENAAGNFTLDGEKYGLTGSVGKTNFEVGYIDDNKTGDGTYANVTMVFDLGQPIQLSKVNGALEYVSVRDQLYTPVKRENKIRVVKVTALNIVVSGF
;
A
#
# COMPACT_ATOMS: atom_id res chain seq x y z
N GLY A 1 -0.26 16.42 4.42
CA GLY A 1 0.76 15.74 5.22
C GLY A 1 2.00 15.41 4.42
N ALA A 2 3.09 15.12 5.14
CA ALA A 2 4.31 14.57 4.59
C ALA A 2 4.89 13.59 5.62
N ASN A 3 5.54 12.52 5.15
CA ASN A 3 6.15 11.51 6.00
C ASN A 3 7.45 11.00 5.40
N ILE A 4 8.28 10.41 6.25
CA ILE A 4 9.45 9.61 5.89
C ILE A 4 9.35 8.28 6.63
N PHE A 5 9.86 7.21 6.04
CA PHE A 5 9.78 5.87 6.63
C PHE A 5 11.00 5.02 6.28
N PHE A 6 11.18 3.98 7.05
CA PHE A 6 12.16 2.94 6.82
C PHE A 6 11.50 1.58 6.96
N ASP A 7 11.72 0.71 6.00
CA ASP A 7 11.21 -0.66 5.99
C ASP A 7 12.37 -1.66 6.03
N TYR A 8 12.17 -2.76 6.75
CA TYR A 8 13.09 -3.86 6.85
C TYR A 8 12.35 -5.20 6.70
N SER A 9 12.77 -6.03 5.76
CA SER A 9 12.31 -7.41 5.63
C SER A 9 13.19 -8.32 6.50
N PHE A 10 12.59 -9.03 7.45
CA PHE A 10 13.32 -9.94 8.32
C PHE A 10 13.73 -11.24 7.64
N ASP A 11 13.00 -11.65 6.62
CA ASP A 11 13.23 -12.92 5.92
C ASP A 11 14.48 -12.85 5.03
N ASP A 12 14.59 -11.78 4.24
CA ASP A 12 15.60 -11.65 3.20
C ASP A 12 16.54 -10.46 3.41
N ALA A 13 16.47 -9.81 4.59
CA ALA A 13 17.29 -8.67 4.99
C ALA A 13 17.27 -7.46 4.03
N HIS A 14 16.23 -7.34 3.22
CA HIS A 14 16.04 -6.17 2.36
C HIS A 14 15.68 -4.94 3.18
N GLN A 15 16.18 -3.79 2.74
CA GLN A 15 15.99 -2.49 3.37
C GLN A 15 15.52 -1.47 2.34
N ARG A 16 14.64 -0.58 2.78
CA ARG A 16 14.08 0.47 1.94
C ARG A 16 13.80 1.71 2.76
N ASN A 17 14.27 2.87 2.28
CA ASN A 17 13.84 4.17 2.75
C ASN A 17 12.66 4.65 1.90
N GLY A 18 11.92 5.62 2.40
CA GLY A 18 10.91 6.26 1.57
C GLY A 18 10.42 7.57 2.15
N ALA A 19 9.74 8.30 1.28
CA ALA A 19 9.10 9.57 1.60
C ALA A 19 7.73 9.62 0.92
N GLY A 20 6.76 10.25 1.58
CA GLY A 20 5.42 10.40 1.05
C GLY A 20 4.83 11.77 1.32
N ILE A 21 3.89 12.14 0.48
CA ILE A 21 3.04 13.32 0.65
C ILE A 21 1.58 12.92 0.54
N GLU A 22 0.72 13.63 1.24
CA GLU A 22 -0.72 13.42 1.19
C GLU A 22 -1.49 14.73 1.26
N ALA A 23 -2.58 14.80 0.52
CA ALA A 23 -3.58 15.85 0.60
C ALA A 23 -4.92 15.20 0.95
N ILE A 24 -5.44 15.52 2.14
CA ILE A 24 -6.64 14.91 2.71
C ILE A 24 -7.76 15.93 2.71
N SER A 25 -8.91 15.56 2.21
CA SER A 25 -10.13 16.37 2.25
C SER A 25 -11.34 15.53 2.69
N SER A 26 -12.48 16.17 2.89
CA SER A 26 -13.73 15.46 3.21
C SER A 26 -14.33 14.70 2.02
N VAL A 27 -13.84 14.93 0.81
CA VAL A 27 -14.39 14.37 -0.44
C VAL A 27 -13.43 13.41 -1.11
N PHE A 28 -12.13 13.71 -1.07
CA PHE A 28 -11.10 12.86 -1.66
C PHE A 28 -9.78 13.00 -0.90
N ASP A 29 -8.98 11.96 -0.95
CA ASP A 29 -7.61 11.93 -0.48
C ASP A 29 -6.69 11.60 -1.65
N LEU A 30 -5.61 12.35 -1.78
CA LEU A 30 -4.53 12.09 -2.74
C LEU A 30 -3.26 11.76 -1.97
N ARG A 31 -2.58 10.69 -2.36
CA ARG A 31 -1.31 10.26 -1.77
C ARG A 31 -0.32 9.91 -2.85
N ALA A 32 0.94 10.23 -2.58
CA ALA A 32 2.05 9.80 -3.41
C ALA A 32 3.23 9.42 -2.52
N ASN A 33 3.88 8.31 -2.81
CA ASN A 33 5.02 7.79 -2.07
C ASN A 33 6.16 7.49 -3.04
N TYR A 34 7.37 7.68 -2.56
CA TYR A 34 8.61 7.29 -3.22
C TYR A 34 9.38 6.32 -2.33
N TYR A 35 9.99 5.33 -2.94
CA TYR A 35 10.69 4.24 -2.29
C TYR A 35 12.10 4.10 -2.86
N ASP A 36 13.10 4.03 -2.00
CA ASP A 36 14.52 3.91 -2.31
C ASP A 36 15.08 2.65 -1.64
N ALA A 37 15.33 1.61 -2.42
CA ALA A 37 15.90 0.35 -1.94
C ALA A 37 17.38 0.54 -1.59
N THR A 38 17.72 0.35 -0.33
CA THR A 38 19.09 0.57 0.16
C THR A 38 19.89 -0.71 0.34
N SER A 39 19.23 -1.87 0.26
CA SER A 39 19.89 -3.18 0.23
C SER A 39 20.35 -3.51 -1.19
N GLY A 40 21.56 -4.02 -1.33
CA GLY A 40 22.02 -4.61 -2.58
C GLY A 40 21.37 -5.95 -2.88
N ILE A 41 21.86 -6.60 -3.93
CA ILE A 41 21.43 -7.96 -4.31
C ILE A 41 21.75 -8.94 -3.17
N GLN A 42 20.75 -9.70 -2.76
CA GLN A 42 20.84 -10.75 -1.74
C GLN A 42 20.91 -12.12 -2.41
N THR A 43 21.77 -13.01 -1.91
CA THR A 43 21.83 -14.41 -2.35
C THR A 43 21.06 -15.28 -1.38
N LEU A 44 20.06 -15.97 -1.86
CA LEU A 44 19.22 -16.85 -1.06
C LEU A 44 19.86 -18.23 -0.86
N GLY A 45 19.36 -18.97 0.12
CA GLY A 45 19.85 -20.30 0.45
C GLY A 45 19.67 -21.35 -0.67
N ASP A 46 18.81 -21.10 -1.64
CA ASP A 46 18.61 -21.92 -2.84
C ASP A 46 19.55 -21.56 -4.00
N GLY A 47 20.44 -20.58 -3.81
CA GLY A 47 21.38 -20.09 -4.82
C GLY A 47 20.77 -19.08 -5.80
N SER A 48 19.49 -18.72 -5.66
CA SER A 48 18.89 -17.61 -6.41
C SER A 48 19.32 -16.27 -5.81
N THR A 49 19.13 -15.20 -6.57
CA THR A 49 19.37 -13.83 -6.10
C THR A 49 18.08 -13.03 -6.07
N GLU A 50 17.95 -12.16 -5.09
CA GLU A 50 16.87 -11.17 -4.97
C GLU A 50 17.43 -9.76 -4.90
N GLU A 51 16.71 -8.84 -5.51
CA GLU A 51 17.01 -7.41 -5.49
C GLU A 51 15.73 -6.65 -5.13
N ALA A 52 15.81 -5.77 -4.11
CA ALA A 52 14.72 -4.87 -3.78
C ALA A 52 14.59 -3.78 -4.84
N LEU A 53 13.36 -3.40 -5.15
CA LEU A 53 13.05 -2.45 -6.20
C LEU A 53 12.88 -1.04 -5.62
N ASP A 54 13.44 -0.06 -6.32
CA ASP A 54 13.08 1.36 -6.18
C ASP A 54 11.72 1.60 -6.82
N GLY A 55 11.04 2.67 -6.44
CA GLY A 55 9.80 2.96 -7.12
C GLY A 55 8.97 4.07 -6.51
N TRP A 56 7.77 4.20 -7.02
CA TRP A 56 6.78 5.15 -6.54
C TRP A 56 5.37 4.61 -6.72
N ASP A 57 4.46 5.11 -5.91
CA ASP A 57 3.02 4.94 -6.11
C ASP A 57 2.28 6.27 -5.94
N ALA A 58 1.13 6.37 -6.59
CA ALA A 58 0.17 7.43 -6.36
C ALA A 58 -1.23 6.84 -6.27
N ARG A 59 -2.06 7.36 -5.35
CA ARG A 59 -3.41 6.88 -5.10
C ARG A 59 -4.36 8.02 -4.82
N LEU A 60 -5.55 7.93 -5.41
CA LEU A 60 -6.71 8.78 -5.16
C LEU A 60 -7.81 7.92 -4.53
N ASP A 61 -8.31 8.32 -3.36
CA ASP A 61 -9.50 7.76 -2.72
C ASP A 61 -10.62 8.80 -2.79
N TYR A 62 -11.80 8.43 -3.29
CA TYR A 62 -13.00 9.26 -3.31
C TYR A 62 -13.99 8.76 -2.25
N HIS A 63 -14.34 9.63 -1.31
CA HIS A 63 -15.27 9.32 -0.23
C HIS A 63 -16.71 9.34 -0.74
N LEU A 64 -17.35 8.18 -0.74
CA LEU A 64 -18.75 8.09 -1.13
C LEU A 64 -19.62 8.75 -0.07
N PRO A 65 -20.62 9.59 -0.46
CA PRO A 65 -21.54 10.22 0.47
C PRO A 65 -22.60 9.22 0.98
N LEU A 66 -22.14 8.21 1.70
CA LEU A 66 -22.96 7.15 2.27
C LEU A 66 -22.97 7.24 3.80
N ALA A 67 -23.95 6.58 4.43
CA ALA A 67 -24.01 6.46 5.89
C ALA A 67 -22.87 5.58 6.48
N TYR A 68 -22.07 4.94 5.64
CA TYR A 68 -20.93 4.11 5.98
C TYR A 68 -19.67 4.70 5.38
N ASP A 69 -18.55 4.54 6.04
CA ASP A 69 -17.23 4.91 5.49
C ASP A 69 -16.85 3.92 4.38
N VAL A 70 -17.22 4.29 3.16
CA VAL A 70 -16.91 3.54 1.94
C VAL A 70 -16.30 4.49 0.93
N ASN A 71 -15.17 4.09 0.36
CA ASN A 71 -14.43 4.88 -0.61
C ASN A 71 -14.17 4.06 -1.87
N VAL A 72 -14.20 4.70 -3.02
CA VAL A 72 -13.66 4.17 -4.27
C VAL A 72 -12.24 4.66 -4.40
N PHE A 73 -11.32 3.80 -4.81
CA PHE A 73 -9.96 4.21 -5.05
C PHE A 73 -9.46 3.83 -6.43
N ALA A 74 -8.50 4.60 -6.91
CA ALA A 74 -7.67 4.29 -8.06
C ALA A 74 -6.22 4.67 -7.73
N GLY A 75 -5.27 3.89 -8.20
CA GLY A 75 -3.84 4.12 -8.00
C GLY A 75 -3.01 3.58 -9.14
N ILE A 76 -1.83 4.12 -9.27
CA ILE A 76 -0.81 3.71 -10.23
C ILE A 76 0.51 3.52 -9.50
N PHE A 77 1.37 2.67 -10.02
CA PHE A 77 2.67 2.41 -9.43
C PHE A 77 3.70 2.03 -10.49
N GLU A 78 4.95 2.29 -10.18
CA GLU A 78 6.10 1.84 -10.96
C GLU A 78 7.24 1.50 -10.01
N PHE A 79 7.88 0.34 -10.25
CA PHE A 79 9.04 -0.14 -9.50
C PHE A 79 10.07 -0.65 -10.48
N GLU A 80 11.34 -0.34 -10.24
CA GLU A 80 12.45 -0.75 -11.08
C GLU A 80 13.64 -1.26 -10.25
N ASN A 81 14.46 -2.10 -10.85
CA ASN A 81 15.71 -2.51 -10.23
C ASN A 81 16.83 -1.50 -10.51
N ALA A 82 17.88 -1.49 -9.69
CA ALA A 82 18.99 -0.53 -9.80
C ALA A 82 19.68 -0.56 -11.18
N ALA A 83 19.65 -1.68 -11.88
CA ALA A 83 20.22 -1.80 -13.22
C ALA A 83 19.34 -1.21 -14.32
N GLY A 84 18.07 -0.86 -14.04
CA GLY A 84 17.12 -0.32 -15.01
C GLY A 84 16.71 -1.29 -16.13
N ASN A 85 16.93 -2.59 -15.94
CA ASN A 85 16.57 -3.62 -16.92
C ASN A 85 15.32 -4.41 -16.56
N PHE A 86 14.72 -4.10 -15.42
CA PHE A 86 13.45 -4.64 -14.96
C PHE A 86 12.57 -3.51 -14.45
N THR A 87 11.38 -3.35 -15.03
CA THR A 87 10.38 -2.39 -14.61
C THR A 87 9.04 -3.10 -14.42
N LEU A 88 8.43 -2.90 -13.27
CA LEU A 88 7.10 -3.35 -12.90
C LEU A 88 6.21 -2.12 -12.77
N ASP A 89 5.30 -1.92 -13.70
CA ASP A 89 4.33 -0.84 -13.68
C ASP A 89 2.90 -1.37 -13.78
N GLY A 90 1.96 -0.66 -13.20
CA GLY A 90 0.59 -1.10 -13.19
C GLY A 90 -0.38 -0.14 -12.52
N GLU A 91 -1.62 -0.57 -12.45
CA GLU A 91 -2.73 0.16 -11.84
C GLU A 91 -3.52 -0.69 -10.85
N LYS A 92 -4.16 -0.03 -9.91
CA LYS A 92 -5.05 -0.65 -8.90
C LYS A 92 -6.33 0.18 -8.81
N TYR A 93 -7.46 -0.48 -8.67
CA TYR A 93 -8.72 0.20 -8.36
C TYR A 93 -9.65 -0.72 -7.56
N GLY A 94 -10.52 -0.13 -6.77
CA GLY A 94 -11.40 -0.91 -5.93
C GLY A 94 -12.18 -0.10 -4.92
N LEU A 95 -12.55 -0.77 -3.85
CA LEU A 95 -13.32 -0.23 -2.74
C LEU A 95 -12.57 -0.42 -1.43
N THR A 96 -12.62 0.59 -0.58
CA THR A 96 -12.25 0.47 0.83
C THR A 96 -13.44 0.80 1.71
N GLY A 97 -13.43 0.27 2.91
CA GLY A 97 -14.43 0.63 3.91
C GLY A 97 -13.94 0.34 5.32
N SER A 98 -14.61 0.94 6.29
CA SER A 98 -14.33 0.69 7.70
C SER A 98 -15.60 0.42 8.49
N VAL A 99 -15.50 -0.53 9.43
CA VAL A 99 -16.54 -0.78 10.44
C VAL A 99 -15.86 -0.91 11.80
N GLY A 100 -16.05 0.10 12.64
CA GLY A 100 -15.37 0.17 13.92
C GLY A 100 -13.86 0.26 13.74
N LYS A 101 -13.13 -0.75 14.20
CA LYS A 101 -11.66 -0.84 14.09
C LYS A 101 -11.18 -1.80 13.00
N THR A 102 -12.10 -2.25 12.16
CA THR A 102 -11.80 -3.15 11.04
C THR A 102 -11.88 -2.37 9.74
N ASN A 103 -10.80 -2.37 8.99
CA ASN A 103 -10.73 -1.82 7.65
C ASN A 103 -10.66 -2.95 6.63
N PHE A 104 -11.36 -2.80 5.51
CA PHE A 104 -11.31 -3.72 4.40
C PHE A 104 -11.02 -2.98 3.10
N GLU A 105 -10.29 -3.66 2.26
CA GLU A 105 -10.02 -3.23 0.90
C GLU A 105 -10.21 -4.42 -0.01
N VAL A 106 -10.99 -4.24 -1.06
CA VAL A 106 -11.13 -5.18 -2.17
C VAL A 106 -10.80 -4.44 -3.45
N GLY A 107 -9.98 -5.03 -4.29
CA GLY A 107 -9.52 -4.36 -5.48
C GLY A 107 -9.11 -5.30 -6.59
N TYR A 108 -8.87 -4.68 -7.70
CA TYR A 108 -8.29 -5.26 -8.89
C TYR A 108 -6.95 -4.59 -9.14
N ILE A 109 -5.98 -5.36 -9.56
CA ILE A 109 -4.65 -4.93 -9.93
C ILE A 109 -4.35 -5.47 -11.31
N ASP A 110 -3.74 -4.65 -12.14
CA ASP A 110 -3.22 -5.03 -13.46
C ASP A 110 -1.81 -4.49 -13.60
N ASP A 111 -0.86 -5.34 -13.94
CA ASP A 111 0.54 -4.98 -14.11
C ASP A 111 1.17 -5.65 -15.34
N ASN A 112 2.29 -5.09 -15.79
CA ASN A 112 2.99 -5.52 -16.99
C ASN A 112 3.79 -6.83 -16.84
N LYS A 113 3.80 -7.48 -15.67
CA LYS A 113 4.60 -8.70 -15.39
C LYS A 113 3.76 -9.89 -14.98
N THR A 114 2.84 -9.69 -14.02
CA THR A 114 2.00 -10.78 -13.50
C THR A 114 0.62 -10.80 -14.13
N GLY A 115 0.25 -9.71 -14.82
CA GLY A 115 -1.05 -9.54 -15.43
C GLY A 115 -2.09 -9.05 -14.41
N ASP A 116 -3.33 -9.42 -14.64
CA ASP A 116 -4.46 -8.96 -13.85
C ASP A 116 -4.83 -9.91 -12.71
N GLY A 117 -5.34 -9.34 -11.63
CA GLY A 117 -5.80 -10.10 -10.48
C GLY A 117 -6.73 -9.34 -9.55
N THR A 118 -7.49 -10.07 -8.74
CA THR A 118 -8.29 -9.50 -7.66
C THR A 118 -7.66 -9.80 -6.32
N TYR A 119 -7.78 -8.87 -5.38
CA TYR A 119 -7.30 -9.06 -4.01
C TYR A 119 -8.30 -8.57 -2.98
N ALA A 120 -8.18 -9.08 -1.77
CA ALA A 120 -8.90 -8.60 -0.60
C ALA A 120 -7.96 -8.51 0.59
N ASN A 121 -8.05 -7.41 1.33
CA ASN A 121 -7.27 -7.16 2.53
C ASN A 121 -8.19 -6.78 3.68
N VAL A 122 -7.94 -7.33 4.87
CA VAL A 122 -8.64 -6.99 6.10
C VAL A 122 -7.61 -6.62 7.17
N THR A 123 -7.72 -5.41 7.68
CA THR A 123 -6.84 -4.89 8.74
C THR A 123 -7.66 -4.59 9.99
N MET A 124 -7.23 -5.13 11.12
CA MET A 124 -7.84 -4.86 12.42
C MET A 124 -6.85 -4.12 13.32
N VAL A 125 -7.32 -3.06 13.97
CA VAL A 125 -6.54 -2.30 14.96
C VAL A 125 -7.02 -2.67 16.36
N PHE A 126 -6.13 -3.17 17.21
CA PHE A 126 -6.42 -3.52 18.58
C PHE A 126 -5.76 -2.53 19.54
N ASP A 127 -6.54 -1.81 20.33
CA ASP A 127 -6.03 -1.01 21.44
C ASP A 127 -5.92 -1.89 22.68
N LEU A 128 -4.70 -2.16 23.10
CA LEU A 128 -4.46 -2.87 24.34
C LEU A 128 -4.81 -1.95 25.53
N GLY A 129 -6.02 -2.12 26.08
CA GLY A 129 -6.46 -1.40 27.30
C GLY A 129 -7.70 -0.53 27.14
N GLN A 130 -8.30 -0.44 25.96
CA GLN A 130 -9.58 0.24 25.77
C GLN A 130 -10.67 -0.75 25.34
N PRO A 131 -11.90 -0.64 25.88
CA PRO A 131 -13.01 -1.47 25.39
C PRO A 131 -13.29 -1.14 23.92
N ILE A 132 -13.59 -2.16 23.12
CA ILE A 132 -13.97 -2.00 21.71
C ILE A 132 -15.28 -1.20 21.67
N GLN A 133 -15.20 0.06 21.28
CA GLN A 133 -16.36 0.87 20.97
C GLN A 133 -16.67 0.70 19.50
N LEU A 134 -17.78 0.03 19.20
CA LEU A 134 -18.32 0.03 17.85
C LEU A 134 -18.76 1.46 17.54
N SER A 135 -18.18 2.07 16.54
CA SER A 135 -18.60 3.39 16.06
C SER A 135 -20.09 3.33 15.73
N LYS A 136 -20.88 4.13 16.43
CA LYS A 136 -22.28 4.30 16.05
C LYS A 136 -22.30 5.01 14.70
N VAL A 137 -22.76 4.32 13.67
CA VAL A 137 -23.11 4.94 12.41
C VAL A 137 -24.31 5.85 12.69
N ASN A 138 -24.08 7.13 12.81
CA ASN A 138 -25.17 8.10 12.83
C ASN A 138 -25.71 8.20 11.41
N GLY A 139 -26.98 7.89 11.23
CA GLY A 139 -27.66 7.77 9.93
C GLY A 139 -27.89 9.08 9.18
N ALA A 140 -26.95 9.99 9.17
CA ALA A 140 -26.93 11.17 8.32
C ALA A 140 -25.77 11.05 7.31
N LEU A 141 -25.97 11.58 6.11
CA LEU A 141 -24.92 11.77 5.12
C LEU A 141 -23.86 12.71 5.70
N GLU A 142 -22.94 12.19 6.49
CA GLU A 142 -21.84 12.95 7.03
C GLU A 142 -20.59 12.73 6.20
N TYR A 143 -20.02 13.82 5.72
CA TYR A 143 -18.68 13.80 5.13
C TYR A 143 -17.69 13.39 6.22
N VAL A 144 -16.70 12.60 5.82
CA VAL A 144 -15.64 12.15 6.72
C VAL A 144 -14.92 13.36 7.32
N SER A 145 -14.76 13.35 8.64
CA SER A 145 -14.07 14.44 9.33
C SER A 145 -12.57 14.40 9.00
N VAL A 146 -12.08 15.42 8.31
CA VAL A 146 -10.64 15.59 8.00
C VAL A 146 -9.80 15.55 9.29
N ARG A 147 -10.33 16.05 10.41
CA ARG A 147 -9.64 16.06 11.70
C ARG A 147 -9.37 14.64 12.23
N ASP A 148 -10.31 13.73 12.03
CA ASP A 148 -10.16 12.35 12.50
C ASP A 148 -9.17 11.58 11.62
N GLN A 149 -9.07 11.93 10.34
CA GLN A 149 -8.11 11.35 9.41
C GLN A 149 -6.66 11.78 9.68
N LEU A 150 -6.41 12.95 10.27
CA LEU A 150 -5.05 13.44 10.57
C LEU A 150 -4.26 12.53 11.53
N TYR A 151 -4.93 11.66 12.26
CA TYR A 151 -4.32 10.72 13.21
C TYR A 151 -4.29 9.27 12.70
N THR A 152 -4.73 9.03 11.47
CA THR A 152 -4.64 7.69 10.86
C THR A 152 -3.23 7.43 10.36
N PRO A 153 -2.75 6.16 10.42
CA PRO A 153 -1.48 5.80 9.82
C PRO A 153 -1.45 6.14 8.33
N VAL A 154 -0.29 6.60 7.85
CA VAL A 154 -0.09 6.89 6.43
C VAL A 154 -0.30 5.62 5.61
N LYS A 155 -1.11 5.71 4.57
CA LYS A 155 -1.33 4.61 3.62
C LYS A 155 -0.19 4.59 2.60
N ARG A 156 0.52 3.48 2.54
CA ARG A 156 1.64 3.25 1.62
C ARG A 156 1.79 1.75 1.33
N GLU A 157 2.61 1.40 0.38
CA GLU A 157 3.02 0.01 0.18
C GLU A 157 3.96 -0.43 1.31
N ASN A 158 3.51 -1.34 2.16
CA ASN A 158 4.27 -1.78 3.33
C ASN A 158 5.21 -2.96 3.05
N LYS A 159 4.99 -3.69 1.95
CA LYS A 159 5.89 -4.75 1.53
C LYS A 159 6.98 -4.22 0.63
N ILE A 160 8.22 -4.64 0.86
CA ILE A 160 9.33 -4.40 -0.06
C ILE A 160 9.09 -5.28 -1.28
N ARG A 161 8.97 -4.65 -2.45
CA ARG A 161 8.89 -5.39 -3.71
C ARG A 161 10.28 -5.85 -4.11
N VAL A 162 10.39 -7.10 -4.53
CA VAL A 162 11.65 -7.69 -4.94
C VAL A 162 11.51 -8.38 -6.29
N VAL A 163 12.58 -8.36 -7.07
CA VAL A 163 12.74 -9.23 -8.23
C VAL A 163 13.67 -10.38 -7.87
N LYS A 164 13.19 -11.61 -8.06
CA LYS A 164 13.98 -12.82 -7.84
C LYS A 164 14.48 -13.34 -9.17
N VAL A 165 15.79 -13.53 -9.28
CA VAL A 165 16.44 -14.11 -10.45
C VAL A 165 16.92 -15.52 -10.09
N THR A 166 16.29 -16.52 -10.67
CA THR A 166 16.74 -17.90 -10.64
C THR A 166 17.45 -18.23 -11.97
N ALA A 167 18.29 -19.26 -11.99
CA ALA A 167 19.00 -19.65 -13.20
C ALA A 167 18.09 -19.93 -14.43
N LEU A 168 16.77 -20.03 -14.22
CA LEU A 168 15.79 -20.36 -15.25
C LEU A 168 14.60 -19.37 -15.38
N ASN A 169 14.32 -18.52 -14.37
CA ASN A 169 13.14 -17.63 -14.37
C ASN A 169 13.36 -16.36 -13.54
N ILE A 170 12.64 -15.28 -13.91
CA ILE A 170 12.49 -14.06 -13.12
C ILE A 170 11.10 -14.11 -12.49
N VAL A 171 11.01 -13.96 -11.17
CA VAL A 171 9.74 -13.93 -10.41
C VAL A 171 9.66 -12.64 -9.60
N VAL A 172 8.49 -12.01 -9.61
CA VAL A 172 8.19 -10.83 -8.79
C VAL A 172 7.40 -11.25 -7.56
N SER A 173 7.75 -10.74 -6.40
CA SER A 173 7.00 -10.95 -5.16
C SER A 173 6.76 -9.63 -4.43
N GLY A 174 5.78 -9.62 -3.52
CA GLY A 174 5.43 -8.42 -2.76
C GLY A 174 4.00 -7.94 -2.97
N PHE A 175 3.09 -8.82 -3.44
CA PHE A 175 1.66 -8.52 -3.59
C PHE A 175 0.88 -8.91 -2.34
#